data_1d71e61963c26a26c3974ee1b7b3439c
#
_entry.id   1d71e61963c26a26c3974ee1b7b3439c
#
_cell.length_a   1.000
_cell.length_b   1.000
_cell.length_c   1.000
_cell.angle_alpha   90.00
_cell.angle_beta   90.00
_cell.angle_gamma   90.00
#
_symmetry.space_group_name_H-M   'P 1'
#
loop_
_entity.id
_entity.type
_entity.pdbx_description
1 polymer ?
#
loop_
_entity_poly.entity_id
_entity_poly.type
_entity_poly.pdbx_seq_one_letter_code
_entity_poly.pdbx_strand_id
1 'polypeptide(L)'
;MRGYGARHKPIWVIALSAVAASPAYHQVLPGYRYQFPRDHFNHPNFRTEWWYYTGNLRSPEGRRYGFELAFFRRGQRREPDDNPSVWRVDDLYLAHLALTDIDGKRFGYQKRLNRAGPGIAGVSLEEGRIWNGNWASRWDKATSVVTLSAVAEGIRFTLRLTPRTPPVIHGENGVSQVGQRAGQAAYYVSFPLLDVDGTLNGAAVTGTAWSDHEWFTDLLEPDHAGWDWFSVQLEAHTELMLFQLRRLDGSADPYSAGTYIDRNGKATHLKKGDFQLQPLEFWTSPLTHARYPVRWRISVPSLQVTLDCAAALPNQELPSEGVGPTYWEGAVRYSGSATGVGYLEMTGYDRAVVLTH
;
A
#
# COMPACT_ATOMS: atom_id res chain seq x y z
N MET A 1 79.96 -41.90 9.31
CA MET A 1 79.23 -41.02 8.36
C MET A 1 77.77 -41.08 8.73
N ARG A 2 77.21 -39.97 9.28
CA ARG A 2 75.81 -39.92 9.70
C ARG A 2 75.02 -39.18 8.63
N GLY A 3 74.02 -39.84 8.04
CA GLY A 3 73.11 -39.25 7.05
C GLY A 3 72.01 -38.45 7.73
N TYR A 4 71.86 -37.20 7.32
CA TYR A 4 70.76 -36.32 7.76
C TYR A 4 69.55 -36.58 6.85
N GLY A 5 68.50 -37.13 7.41
CA GLY A 5 67.18 -37.24 6.74
C GLY A 5 66.41 -35.93 6.84
N ALA A 6 66.11 -35.31 5.72
CA ALA A 6 65.26 -34.15 5.62
C ALA A 6 63.78 -34.54 5.86
N ARG A 7 63.15 -34.00 6.90
CA ARG A 7 61.71 -34.14 7.16
C ARG A 7 60.95 -33.09 6.37
N HIS A 8 60.23 -33.47 5.34
CA HIS A 8 59.23 -32.61 4.69
C HIS A 8 58.00 -32.43 5.59
N LYS A 9 57.73 -31.18 5.97
CA LYS A 9 56.48 -30.83 6.65
C LYS A 9 55.38 -30.68 5.58
N PRO A 10 54.18 -31.25 5.78
CA PRO A 10 53.09 -31.03 4.87
C PRO A 10 52.55 -29.60 4.98
N ILE A 11 52.49 -28.89 3.87
CA ILE A 11 51.82 -27.59 3.75
C ILE A 11 50.35 -27.86 3.66
N TRP A 12 49.58 -27.55 4.69
CA TRP A 12 48.11 -27.55 4.65
C TRP A 12 47.67 -26.30 3.92
N VAL A 13 47.16 -26.44 2.71
CA VAL A 13 46.43 -25.41 1.98
C VAL A 13 45.02 -25.39 2.54
N ILE A 14 44.70 -24.41 3.37
CA ILE A 14 43.33 -24.14 3.80
C ILE A 14 42.63 -23.46 2.63
N ALA A 15 41.82 -24.23 1.89
CA ALA A 15 40.90 -23.67 0.93
C ALA A 15 39.81 -22.91 1.69
N LEU A 16 39.88 -21.57 1.72
CA LEU A 16 38.75 -20.75 2.12
C LEU A 16 37.68 -20.91 1.06
N SER A 17 36.72 -21.73 1.34
CA SER A 17 35.46 -21.75 0.59
C SER A 17 34.78 -20.39 0.87
N ALA A 18 34.76 -19.50 -0.11
CA ALA A 18 33.91 -18.32 -0.07
C ALA A 18 32.47 -18.82 -0.01
N VAL A 19 31.85 -18.74 1.16
CA VAL A 19 30.40 -18.88 1.30
C VAL A 19 29.82 -17.73 0.52
N ALA A 20 29.26 -18.02 -0.64
CA ALA A 20 28.50 -17.03 -1.41
C ALA A 20 27.39 -16.51 -0.49
N ALA A 21 27.43 -15.21 -0.14
CA ALA A 21 26.36 -14.60 0.62
C ALA A 21 25.06 -14.76 -0.18
N SER A 22 24.04 -15.27 0.47
CA SER A 22 22.71 -15.38 -0.12
C SER A 22 22.30 -14.06 -0.73
N PRO A 23 21.70 -14.03 -1.93
CA PRO A 23 21.28 -12.77 -2.54
C PRO A 23 20.25 -12.08 -1.65
N ALA A 24 20.65 -10.99 -1.00
CA ALA A 24 19.75 -10.17 -0.20
C ALA A 24 18.71 -9.48 -1.09
N TYR A 25 17.55 -9.13 -0.53
CA TYR A 25 16.60 -8.25 -1.21
C TYR A 25 17.25 -6.90 -1.52
N HIS A 26 16.85 -6.30 -2.66
CA HIS A 26 17.34 -4.98 -3.04
C HIS A 26 16.83 -3.91 -2.07
N GLN A 27 17.64 -2.89 -1.87
CA GLN A 27 17.23 -1.68 -1.16
C GLN A 27 16.71 -0.63 -2.14
N VAL A 28 15.81 0.23 -1.68
CA VAL A 28 15.33 1.38 -2.43
C VAL A 28 16.39 2.47 -2.37
N LEU A 29 16.92 2.85 -3.53
CA LEU A 29 18.00 3.84 -3.65
C LEU A 29 17.67 4.88 -4.74
N PRO A 30 18.16 6.12 -4.65
CA PRO A 30 17.99 7.11 -5.71
C PRO A 30 18.55 6.63 -7.05
N GLY A 31 17.94 7.12 -8.15
CA GLY A 31 18.40 6.81 -9.50
C GLY A 31 17.64 5.68 -10.21
N TYR A 32 16.62 5.13 -9.57
CA TYR A 32 15.70 4.19 -10.23
C TYR A 32 14.98 4.89 -11.40
N ARG A 33 14.92 4.20 -12.54
CA ARG A 33 14.23 4.70 -13.73
C ARG A 33 12.94 3.92 -13.92
N TYR A 34 11.83 4.54 -13.61
CA TYR A 34 10.51 3.96 -13.80
C TYR A 34 10.22 3.68 -15.26
N GLN A 35 9.66 2.51 -15.55
CA GLN A 35 9.33 2.03 -16.89
C GLN A 35 7.90 1.49 -16.91
N PHE A 36 6.98 2.28 -17.43
CA PHE A 36 5.59 1.83 -17.60
C PHE A 36 5.37 1.22 -18.99
N PRO A 37 4.55 0.13 -19.10
CA PRO A 37 3.70 -0.44 -18.07
C PRO A 37 4.38 -1.48 -17.15
N ARG A 38 5.67 -1.75 -17.31
CA ARG A 38 6.39 -2.80 -16.54
C ARG A 38 6.26 -2.56 -15.03
N ASP A 39 6.43 -1.33 -14.56
CA ASP A 39 6.43 -0.99 -13.14
C ASP A 39 5.01 -0.80 -12.55
N HIS A 40 3.97 -1.29 -13.23
CA HIS A 40 2.67 -1.57 -12.63
C HIS A 40 2.56 -2.99 -12.06
N PHE A 41 3.58 -3.83 -12.29
CA PHE A 41 3.59 -5.25 -11.92
C PHE A 41 4.74 -5.55 -10.94
N ASN A 42 4.90 -6.83 -10.59
CA ASN A 42 5.76 -7.24 -9.47
C ASN A 42 7.25 -6.91 -9.63
N HIS A 43 7.85 -6.60 -8.49
CA HIS A 43 9.28 -6.36 -8.29
C HIS A 43 9.85 -7.44 -7.35
N PRO A 44 10.05 -8.69 -7.80
CA PRO A 44 10.40 -9.81 -6.93
C PRO A 44 11.77 -9.63 -6.23
N ASN A 45 12.57 -8.66 -6.68
CA ASN A 45 13.83 -8.28 -6.03
C ASN A 45 13.65 -7.49 -4.74
N PHE A 46 12.46 -7.03 -4.44
CA PHE A 46 12.11 -6.37 -3.18
C PHE A 46 11.28 -7.31 -2.33
N ARG A 47 11.40 -7.19 -0.99
CA ARG A 47 10.76 -8.11 -0.06
C ARG A 47 9.25 -7.92 -0.01
N THR A 48 8.77 -6.69 -0.05
CA THR A 48 7.36 -6.33 0.13
C THR A 48 6.88 -5.48 -1.02
N GLU A 49 5.64 -5.67 -1.41
CA GLU A 49 5.01 -4.95 -2.51
C GLU A 49 3.52 -4.89 -2.31
N TRP A 50 2.92 -3.72 -2.59
CA TRP A 50 1.50 -3.43 -2.39
C TRP A 50 0.87 -2.88 -3.66
N TRP A 51 -0.33 -3.35 -3.99
CA TRP A 51 -1.25 -2.77 -4.97
C TRP A 51 -2.55 -2.47 -4.24
N TYR A 52 -2.89 -1.23 -4.14
CA TYR A 52 -3.98 -0.73 -3.33
C TYR A 52 -4.94 0.08 -4.19
N TYR A 53 -6.23 -0.19 -4.05
CA TYR A 53 -7.30 0.49 -4.77
C TYR A 53 -8.40 0.84 -3.79
N THR A 54 -8.73 2.12 -3.68
CA THR A 54 -9.84 2.60 -2.88
C THR A 54 -10.67 3.60 -3.66
N GLY A 55 -11.94 3.77 -3.29
CA GLY A 55 -12.76 4.74 -3.99
C GLY A 55 -14.12 4.95 -3.37
N ASN A 56 -14.76 6.00 -3.87
CA ASN A 56 -16.09 6.43 -3.49
C ASN A 56 -17.04 6.24 -4.67
N LEU A 57 -18.10 5.48 -4.47
CA LEU A 57 -19.07 5.10 -5.50
C LEU A 57 -20.44 5.64 -5.18
N ARG A 58 -21.25 5.80 -6.24
CA ARG A 58 -22.65 6.18 -6.15
C ARG A 58 -23.49 5.37 -7.13
N SER A 59 -24.65 4.87 -6.68
CA SER A 59 -25.64 4.28 -7.57
C SER A 59 -26.46 5.37 -8.27
N PRO A 60 -27.23 5.03 -9.34
CA PRO A 60 -28.16 5.97 -10.00
C PRO A 60 -29.18 6.58 -9.05
N GLU A 61 -29.60 5.84 -8.01
CA GLU A 61 -30.55 6.30 -6.98
C GLU A 61 -29.87 7.18 -5.92
N GLY A 62 -28.57 7.44 -6.06
CA GLY A 62 -27.81 8.31 -5.18
C GLY A 62 -27.19 7.63 -3.93
N ARG A 63 -27.35 6.31 -3.75
CA ARG A 63 -26.71 5.58 -2.63
C ARG A 63 -25.20 5.62 -2.76
N ARG A 64 -24.54 5.85 -1.63
CA ARG A 64 -23.10 6.06 -1.56
C ARG A 64 -22.40 4.86 -0.93
N TYR A 65 -21.24 4.52 -1.50
CA TYR A 65 -20.41 3.43 -1.03
C TYR A 65 -18.93 3.84 -1.02
N GLY A 66 -18.16 3.23 -0.13
CA GLY A 66 -16.71 3.19 -0.21
C GLY A 66 -16.24 1.77 -0.50
N PHE A 67 -15.17 1.59 -1.24
CA PHE A 67 -14.56 0.27 -1.45
C PHE A 67 -13.05 0.31 -1.26
N GLU A 68 -12.50 -0.81 -0.81
CA GLU A 68 -11.08 -1.14 -0.86
C GLU A 68 -10.91 -2.49 -1.55
N LEU A 69 -9.88 -2.61 -2.38
CA LEU A 69 -9.32 -3.89 -2.82
C LEU A 69 -7.80 -3.74 -2.82
N ALA A 70 -7.13 -4.45 -1.96
CA ALA A 70 -5.68 -4.41 -1.85
C ALA A 70 -5.06 -5.80 -2.04
N PHE A 71 -3.90 -5.83 -2.69
CA PHE A 71 -3.07 -7.02 -2.85
C PHE A 71 -1.69 -6.73 -2.29
N PHE A 72 -1.15 -7.68 -1.55
CA PHE A 72 0.17 -7.58 -0.94
C PHE A 72 0.98 -8.82 -1.30
N ARG A 73 2.24 -8.63 -1.68
CA ARG A 73 3.22 -9.69 -1.85
C ARG A 73 4.30 -9.56 -0.79
N ARG A 74 4.63 -10.67 -0.16
CA ARG A 74 5.75 -10.77 0.77
C ARG A 74 6.67 -11.89 0.36
N GLY A 75 7.88 -11.56 -0.07
CA GLY A 75 8.92 -12.54 -0.36
C GLY A 75 9.39 -13.24 0.91
N GLN A 76 9.44 -14.58 0.87
CA GLN A 76 9.87 -15.43 1.97
C GLN A 76 11.32 -15.87 1.79
N ARG A 77 11.72 -16.13 0.55
CA ARG A 77 13.06 -16.63 0.22
C ARG A 77 13.62 -15.94 -1.01
N ARG A 78 14.95 -15.83 -1.03
CA ARG A 78 15.71 -15.34 -2.18
C ARG A 78 16.68 -16.39 -2.71
N GLU A 79 16.98 -17.43 -1.94
CA GLU A 79 17.88 -18.49 -2.36
C GLU A 79 17.18 -19.40 -3.37
N PRO A 80 17.88 -19.83 -4.42
CA PRO A 80 17.42 -20.91 -5.24
C PRO A 80 17.19 -22.14 -4.34
N ASP A 81 16.00 -22.67 -4.35
CA ASP A 81 15.66 -23.90 -3.67
C ASP A 81 15.43 -24.96 -4.76
N ASP A 82 16.20 -26.04 -4.73
CA ASP A 82 16.07 -27.16 -5.65
C ASP A 82 14.78 -27.99 -5.45
N ASN A 83 13.93 -27.55 -4.52
CA ASN A 83 12.64 -28.17 -4.28
C ASN A 83 11.70 -27.99 -5.50
N PRO A 84 11.39 -29.05 -6.26
CA PRO A 84 10.58 -28.98 -7.48
C PRO A 84 9.08 -28.81 -7.18
N SER A 85 8.67 -28.76 -5.92
CA SER A 85 7.27 -28.71 -5.55
C SER A 85 6.62 -27.40 -6.00
N VAL A 86 5.52 -27.52 -6.76
CA VAL A 86 4.65 -26.37 -7.11
C VAL A 86 3.99 -25.72 -5.88
N TRP A 87 4.08 -26.37 -4.73
CA TRP A 87 3.60 -25.88 -3.44
C TRP A 87 4.69 -25.16 -2.63
N ARG A 88 5.86 -24.99 -3.18
CA ARG A 88 6.94 -24.20 -2.57
C ARG A 88 6.45 -22.79 -2.28
N VAL A 89 6.88 -22.23 -1.13
CA VAL A 89 6.51 -20.90 -0.71
C VAL A 89 7.69 -19.95 -0.93
N ASP A 90 7.74 -19.31 -2.07
CA ASP A 90 8.68 -18.23 -2.38
C ASP A 90 8.10 -16.88 -1.98
N ASP A 91 6.81 -16.69 -2.25
CA ASP A 91 6.05 -15.49 -1.91
C ASP A 91 4.74 -15.87 -1.21
N LEU A 92 4.35 -15.05 -0.26
CA LEU A 92 3.00 -15.02 0.30
C LEU A 92 2.24 -13.85 -0.31
N TYR A 93 0.96 -14.11 -0.62
CA TYR A 93 0.04 -13.13 -1.17
C TYR A 93 -1.13 -12.94 -0.22
N LEU A 94 -1.25 -11.73 0.34
CA LEU A 94 -2.42 -11.31 1.07
C LEU A 94 -3.31 -10.51 0.12
N ALA A 95 -4.61 -10.50 0.40
CA ALA A 95 -5.54 -9.57 -0.24
C ALA A 95 -6.62 -9.17 0.75
N HIS A 96 -6.96 -7.90 0.76
CA HIS A 96 -8.02 -7.33 1.56
C HIS A 96 -9.11 -6.77 0.64
N LEU A 97 -10.34 -6.92 1.07
CA LEU A 97 -11.53 -6.43 0.39
C LEU A 97 -12.44 -5.81 1.44
N ALA A 98 -12.81 -4.56 1.27
CA ALA A 98 -13.79 -3.93 2.14
C ALA A 98 -14.84 -3.15 1.33
N LEU A 99 -16.03 -3.07 1.90
CA LEU A 99 -17.15 -2.29 1.37
C LEU A 99 -17.84 -1.53 2.51
N THR A 100 -17.91 -0.22 2.35
CA THR A 100 -18.69 0.66 3.20
C THR A 100 -20.00 1.03 2.50
N ASP A 101 -21.12 0.50 2.93
CA ASP A 101 -22.46 0.98 2.55
C ASP A 101 -22.81 2.19 3.43
N ILE A 102 -22.48 3.39 2.96
CA ILE A 102 -22.55 4.62 3.76
C ILE A 102 -23.99 4.92 4.18
N ASP A 103 -24.93 4.83 3.26
CA ASP A 103 -26.32 5.15 3.53
C ASP A 103 -27.04 4.01 4.27
N GLY A 104 -26.59 2.77 4.09
CA GLY A 104 -27.04 1.61 4.88
C GLY A 104 -26.35 1.46 6.23
N LYS A 105 -25.34 2.30 6.53
CA LYS A 105 -24.53 2.27 7.78
C LYS A 105 -23.94 0.90 8.07
N ARG A 106 -23.39 0.24 7.04
CA ARG A 106 -22.79 -1.09 7.14
C ARG A 106 -21.39 -1.08 6.61
N PHE A 107 -20.50 -1.78 7.28
CA PHE A 107 -19.16 -2.07 6.85
C PHE A 107 -18.95 -3.58 6.79
N GLY A 108 -18.43 -4.07 5.69
CA GLY A 108 -18.10 -5.48 5.50
C GLY A 108 -16.71 -5.61 4.93
N TYR A 109 -15.98 -6.63 5.34
CA TYR A 109 -14.62 -6.89 4.87
C TYR A 109 -14.37 -8.40 4.75
N GLN A 110 -13.35 -8.75 3.97
CA GLN A 110 -12.82 -10.10 3.84
C GLN A 110 -11.30 -10.03 3.63
N LYS A 111 -10.57 -11.03 4.13
CA LYS A 111 -9.13 -11.16 3.97
C LYS A 111 -8.77 -12.53 3.38
N ARG A 112 -7.68 -12.59 2.63
CA ARG A 112 -7.15 -13.82 2.05
C ARG A 112 -5.65 -13.87 2.24
N LEU A 113 -5.14 -15.07 2.55
CA LEU A 113 -3.72 -15.38 2.55
C LEU A 113 -3.51 -16.62 1.70
N ASN A 114 -2.74 -16.49 0.62
CA ASN A 114 -2.40 -17.58 -0.27
C ASN A 114 -0.91 -17.53 -0.65
N ARG A 115 -0.46 -18.60 -1.30
CA ARG A 115 0.82 -18.69 -2.00
C ARG A 115 0.59 -18.76 -3.50
N ALA A 116 1.63 -18.56 -4.30
CA ALA A 116 1.54 -18.54 -5.76
C ALA A 116 1.04 -19.86 -6.38
N GLY A 117 1.53 -20.99 -5.89
CA GLY A 117 1.28 -22.29 -6.54
C GLY A 117 0.00 -22.99 -6.13
N PRO A 118 -0.63 -23.74 -7.01
CA PRO A 118 -0.54 -23.77 -8.47
C PRO A 118 -1.49 -22.72 -9.11
N GLY A 119 -1.07 -21.48 -9.19
CA GLY A 119 -1.86 -20.38 -9.81
C GLY A 119 -2.98 -19.82 -8.94
N ILE A 120 -2.93 -20.03 -7.61
CA ILE A 120 -3.96 -19.54 -6.68
C ILE A 120 -3.86 -18.02 -6.50
N ALA A 121 -2.64 -17.49 -6.41
CA ALA A 121 -2.37 -16.07 -6.31
C ALA A 121 -1.11 -15.72 -7.09
N GLY A 122 -0.95 -14.46 -7.50
CA GLY A 122 0.23 -14.04 -8.23
C GLY A 122 0.07 -12.71 -8.95
N VAL A 123 1.15 -12.38 -9.69
CA VAL A 123 1.24 -11.22 -10.58
C VAL A 123 1.83 -11.68 -11.91
N SER A 124 1.20 -11.30 -13.02
CA SER A 124 1.66 -11.58 -14.38
C SER A 124 1.69 -10.32 -15.22
N LEU A 125 2.88 -9.89 -15.62
CA LEU A 125 3.06 -8.80 -16.58
C LEU A 125 2.49 -9.20 -17.96
N GLU A 126 2.64 -10.46 -18.36
CA GLU A 126 2.15 -10.95 -19.66
C GLU A 126 0.63 -10.84 -19.75
N GLU A 127 -0.08 -11.35 -18.74
CA GLU A 127 -1.55 -11.31 -18.67
C GLU A 127 -2.09 -9.93 -18.24
N GLY A 128 -1.22 -9.01 -17.78
CA GLY A 128 -1.64 -7.75 -17.17
C GLY A 128 -2.49 -7.97 -15.91
N ARG A 129 -2.11 -8.91 -15.04
CA ARG A 129 -2.98 -9.38 -13.97
C ARG A 129 -2.27 -9.47 -12.63
N ILE A 130 -3.00 -9.04 -11.56
CA ILE A 130 -2.69 -9.27 -10.15
C ILE A 130 -3.90 -9.99 -9.56
N TRP A 131 -3.71 -11.10 -8.82
CA TRP A 131 -4.87 -11.85 -8.31
C TRP A 131 -4.58 -12.60 -7.02
N ASN A 132 -5.67 -12.88 -6.30
CA ASN A 132 -5.69 -13.77 -5.15
C ASN A 132 -7.05 -14.52 -5.13
N GLY A 133 -7.04 -15.79 -5.57
CA GLY A 133 -8.26 -16.55 -5.81
C GLY A 133 -9.08 -15.93 -6.95
N ASN A 134 -10.34 -15.60 -6.66
CA ASN A 134 -11.26 -14.94 -7.61
C ASN A 134 -11.31 -13.41 -7.46
N TRP A 135 -10.39 -12.80 -6.71
CA TRP A 135 -10.20 -11.35 -6.71
C TRP A 135 -9.06 -11.02 -7.65
N ALA A 136 -9.26 -10.01 -8.48
CA ALA A 136 -8.26 -9.65 -9.47
C ALA A 136 -8.31 -8.15 -9.82
N SER A 137 -7.13 -7.64 -10.16
CA SER A 137 -6.91 -6.42 -10.92
C SER A 137 -6.35 -6.81 -12.28
N ARG A 138 -7.02 -6.38 -13.37
CA ARG A 138 -6.59 -6.60 -14.75
C ARG A 138 -6.30 -5.28 -15.43
N TRP A 139 -5.13 -5.15 -15.99
CA TRP A 139 -4.62 -3.94 -16.61
C TRP A 139 -4.65 -4.04 -18.13
N ASP A 140 -5.24 -3.08 -18.78
CA ASP A 140 -4.94 -2.78 -20.16
C ASP A 140 -3.61 -2.00 -20.20
N LYS A 141 -2.56 -2.66 -20.62
CA LYS A 141 -1.19 -2.10 -20.62
C LYS A 141 -0.99 -0.94 -21.57
N ALA A 142 -1.86 -0.78 -22.56
CA ALA A 142 -1.79 0.32 -23.53
C ALA A 142 -2.43 1.59 -23.01
N THR A 143 -3.51 1.46 -22.22
CA THR A 143 -4.32 2.59 -21.74
C THR A 143 -4.18 2.85 -20.25
N SER A 144 -3.54 1.93 -19.51
CA SER A 144 -3.51 1.88 -18.03
C SER A 144 -4.90 1.81 -17.39
N VAL A 145 -5.91 1.43 -18.15
CA VAL A 145 -7.25 1.15 -17.61
C VAL A 145 -7.20 -0.14 -16.81
N VAL A 146 -7.77 -0.10 -15.60
CA VAL A 146 -7.79 -1.25 -14.69
C VAL A 146 -9.22 -1.75 -14.53
N THR A 147 -9.41 -3.06 -14.61
CA THR A 147 -10.65 -3.72 -14.23
C THR A 147 -10.46 -4.48 -12.93
N LEU A 148 -11.12 -4.05 -11.88
CA LEU A 148 -11.18 -4.75 -10.60
C LEU A 148 -12.35 -5.71 -10.59
N SER A 149 -12.15 -6.92 -10.09
CA SER A 149 -13.22 -7.89 -9.87
C SER A 149 -13.03 -8.61 -8.53
N ALA A 150 -14.10 -8.68 -7.75
CA ALA A 150 -14.09 -9.41 -6.49
C ALA A 150 -15.47 -10.02 -6.20
N VAL A 151 -15.46 -11.22 -5.62
CA VAL A 151 -16.65 -11.89 -5.12
C VAL A 151 -16.35 -12.46 -3.74
N ALA A 152 -17.10 -12.00 -2.75
CA ALA A 152 -17.07 -12.46 -1.37
C ALA A 152 -18.48 -12.46 -0.79
N GLU A 153 -18.66 -12.88 0.46
CA GLU A 153 -19.95 -12.82 1.12
C GLU A 153 -20.42 -11.36 1.23
N GLY A 154 -21.61 -11.09 0.69
CA GLY A 154 -22.22 -9.75 0.71
C GLY A 154 -21.55 -8.72 -0.20
N ILE A 155 -20.44 -9.05 -0.88
CA ILE A 155 -19.69 -8.13 -1.72
C ILE A 155 -19.40 -8.79 -3.08
N ARG A 156 -19.93 -8.18 -4.14
CA ARG A 156 -19.59 -8.56 -5.52
C ARG A 156 -19.47 -7.30 -6.35
N PHE A 157 -18.32 -7.08 -6.96
CA PHE A 157 -18.18 -5.98 -7.91
C PHE A 157 -17.34 -6.34 -9.14
N THR A 158 -17.60 -5.62 -10.21
CA THR A 158 -16.73 -5.46 -11.36
C THR A 158 -16.67 -3.97 -11.65
N LEU A 159 -15.50 -3.36 -11.44
CA LEU A 159 -15.28 -1.92 -11.57
C LEU A 159 -14.20 -1.66 -12.62
N ARG A 160 -14.47 -0.77 -13.54
CA ARG A 160 -13.53 -0.26 -14.51
C ARG A 160 -13.01 1.08 -14.03
N LEU A 161 -11.69 1.20 -13.89
CA LEU A 161 -10.99 2.38 -13.41
C LEU A 161 -10.20 2.99 -14.57
N THR A 162 -10.52 4.24 -14.93
CA THR A 162 -9.89 4.95 -16.05
C THR A 162 -9.07 6.12 -15.52
N PRO A 163 -7.73 6.11 -15.68
CA PRO A 163 -6.88 7.21 -15.23
C PRO A 163 -7.22 8.53 -15.92
N ARG A 164 -7.33 9.62 -15.16
CA ARG A 164 -7.47 10.98 -15.69
C ARG A 164 -6.13 11.64 -15.97
N THR A 165 -5.10 11.24 -15.23
CA THR A 165 -3.74 11.80 -15.33
C THR A 165 -2.72 10.66 -15.43
N PRO A 166 -1.52 10.91 -15.94
CA PRO A 166 -0.41 9.97 -15.82
C PRO A 166 -0.13 9.60 -14.35
N PRO A 167 0.57 8.48 -14.10
CA PRO A 167 0.95 8.11 -12.75
C PRO A 167 1.86 9.14 -12.12
N VAL A 168 1.66 9.38 -10.83
CA VAL A 168 2.46 10.27 -9.99
C VAL A 168 3.49 9.43 -9.23
N ILE A 169 4.75 9.84 -9.31
CA ILE A 169 5.86 9.25 -8.55
C ILE A 169 6.07 10.10 -7.30
N HIS A 170 5.96 9.47 -6.12
CA HIS A 170 6.09 10.16 -4.84
C HIS A 170 7.54 10.28 -4.35
N GLY A 171 7.72 11.17 -3.36
CA GLY A 171 9.00 11.40 -2.70
C GLY A 171 9.94 12.33 -3.46
N GLU A 172 11.18 12.40 -3.03
CA GLU A 172 12.23 13.20 -3.65
C GLU A 172 13.08 12.32 -4.59
N ASN A 173 13.29 12.75 -5.82
CA ASN A 173 14.06 12.00 -6.84
C ASN A 173 13.57 10.56 -7.07
N GLY A 174 12.24 10.35 -6.96
CA GLY A 174 11.62 9.05 -7.16
C GLY A 174 11.74 8.08 -5.98
N VAL A 175 12.08 8.57 -4.80
CA VAL A 175 12.22 7.78 -3.57
C VAL A 175 11.38 8.41 -2.45
N SER A 176 10.44 7.66 -1.92
CA SER A 176 9.67 8.00 -0.72
C SER A 176 10.43 7.52 0.51
N GLN A 177 11.26 8.40 1.07
CA GLN A 177 12.07 8.10 2.26
C GLN A 177 11.18 8.06 3.50
N VAL A 178 11.33 7.02 4.34
CA VAL A 178 10.51 6.82 5.54
C VAL A 178 11.33 6.60 6.82
N GLY A 179 12.64 6.71 6.72
CA GLY A 179 13.54 6.60 7.87
C GLY A 179 14.94 7.10 7.56
N GLN A 180 15.80 7.08 8.56
CA GLN A 180 17.11 7.71 8.50
C GLN A 180 18.14 6.91 7.69
N ARG A 181 17.99 5.59 7.64
CA ARG A 181 18.95 4.71 6.96
C ARG A 181 18.75 4.74 5.44
N ALA A 182 19.86 4.67 4.69
CA ALA A 182 19.79 4.46 3.24
C ALA A 182 19.03 3.15 2.94
N GLY A 183 18.12 3.19 1.98
CA GLY A 183 17.29 2.04 1.63
C GLY A 183 16.03 1.85 2.49
N GLN A 184 15.86 2.64 3.54
CA GLN A 184 14.65 2.68 4.36
C GLN A 184 13.64 3.62 3.70
N ALA A 185 13.07 3.14 2.62
CA ALA A 185 12.25 3.92 1.70
C ALA A 185 11.38 3.00 0.86
N ALA A 186 10.41 3.56 0.16
CA ALA A 186 9.62 2.90 -0.87
C ALA A 186 9.83 3.57 -2.24
N TYR A 187 9.77 2.78 -3.31
CA TYR A 187 9.35 3.28 -4.61
C TYR A 187 7.84 3.29 -4.60
N TYR A 188 7.26 4.46 -4.83
CA TYR A 188 5.85 4.69 -4.61
C TYR A 188 5.24 5.44 -5.78
N VAL A 189 4.23 4.84 -6.41
CA VAL A 189 3.54 5.37 -7.58
C VAL A 189 2.04 5.36 -7.33
N SER A 190 1.35 6.44 -7.70
CA SER A 190 -0.11 6.51 -7.58
C SER A 190 -0.78 6.94 -8.88
N PHE A 191 -2.02 6.49 -9.07
CA PHE A 191 -3.00 7.19 -9.88
C PHE A 191 -3.98 7.91 -8.93
N PRO A 192 -3.80 9.22 -8.72
CA PRO A 192 -4.54 9.93 -7.69
C PRO A 192 -6.01 10.20 -8.04
N LEU A 193 -6.36 10.12 -9.32
CA LEU A 193 -7.74 10.27 -9.79
C LEU A 193 -8.04 9.32 -10.94
N LEU A 194 -8.92 8.35 -10.65
CA LEU A 194 -9.43 7.37 -11.59
C LEU A 194 -10.95 7.54 -11.66
N ASP A 195 -11.51 7.67 -12.86
CA ASP A 195 -12.95 7.54 -13.05
C ASP A 195 -13.37 6.09 -12.90
N VAL A 196 -14.46 5.85 -12.21
CA VAL A 196 -14.99 4.50 -11.98
C VAL A 196 -16.36 4.36 -12.60
N ASP A 197 -16.55 3.30 -13.38
CA ASP A 197 -17.83 2.77 -13.82
C ASP A 197 -17.89 1.25 -13.62
N GLY A 198 -19.06 0.70 -13.38
CA GLY A 198 -19.19 -0.74 -13.21
C GLY A 198 -20.44 -1.17 -12.46
N THR A 199 -20.32 -2.31 -11.78
CA THR A 199 -21.41 -2.89 -11.01
C THR A 199 -20.97 -3.26 -9.60
N LEU A 200 -21.84 -3.01 -8.62
CA LEU A 200 -21.73 -3.42 -7.24
C LEU A 200 -23.01 -4.16 -6.83
N ASN A 201 -22.88 -5.44 -6.43
CA ASN A 201 -24.00 -6.31 -6.05
C ASN A 201 -25.14 -6.34 -7.10
N GLY A 202 -24.78 -6.25 -8.39
CA GLY A 202 -25.71 -6.25 -9.51
C GLY A 202 -26.29 -4.88 -9.88
N ALA A 203 -26.08 -3.83 -9.09
CA ALA A 203 -26.50 -2.47 -9.42
C ALA A 203 -25.37 -1.72 -10.13
N ALA A 204 -25.71 -0.87 -11.10
CA ALA A 204 -24.73 0.03 -11.71
C ALA A 204 -24.20 1.04 -10.69
N VAL A 205 -22.91 1.36 -10.79
CA VAL A 205 -22.28 2.39 -9.97
C VAL A 205 -21.29 3.20 -10.78
N THR A 206 -21.12 4.46 -10.38
CA THR A 206 -20.08 5.36 -10.90
C THR A 206 -19.38 6.04 -9.72
N GLY A 207 -18.21 6.62 -9.93
CA GLY A 207 -17.52 7.34 -8.88
C GLY A 207 -16.08 7.68 -9.23
N THR A 208 -15.26 7.85 -8.18
CA THR A 208 -13.82 8.06 -8.31
C THR A 208 -13.05 7.09 -7.43
N ALA A 209 -11.84 6.78 -7.86
CA ALA A 209 -10.92 5.92 -7.12
C ALA A 209 -9.51 6.52 -7.07
N TRP A 210 -8.74 6.01 -6.14
CA TRP A 210 -7.31 6.19 -5.96
C TRP A 210 -6.63 4.84 -6.09
N SER A 211 -5.44 4.76 -6.65
CA SER A 211 -4.63 3.56 -6.55
C SER A 211 -3.19 3.86 -6.24
N ASP A 212 -2.60 3.01 -5.41
CA ASP A 212 -1.19 3.03 -5.03
C ASP A 212 -0.51 1.74 -5.43
N HIS A 213 0.76 1.87 -5.78
CA HIS A 213 1.68 0.76 -5.95
C HIS A 213 3.00 1.11 -5.26
N GLU A 214 3.37 0.30 -4.27
CA GLU A 214 4.61 0.48 -3.52
C GLU A 214 5.43 -0.80 -3.49
N TRP A 215 6.77 -0.67 -3.62
CA TRP A 215 7.68 -1.79 -3.38
C TRP A 215 8.92 -1.35 -2.62
N PHE A 216 9.30 -2.18 -1.66
CA PHE A 216 10.37 -1.89 -0.71
C PHE A 216 10.91 -3.15 -0.02
N THR A 217 12.01 -2.99 0.73
CA THR A 217 12.56 -4.06 1.59
C THR A 217 12.47 -3.68 3.06
N ASP A 218 12.90 -2.48 3.40
CA ASP A 218 12.83 -1.92 4.75
C ASP A 218 11.95 -0.67 4.74
N LEU A 219 10.98 -0.59 5.64
CA LEU A 219 10.07 0.55 5.73
C LEU A 219 10.05 1.17 7.13
N LEU A 220 9.64 0.43 8.15
CA LEU A 220 9.43 0.98 9.49
C LEU A 220 10.64 0.80 10.41
N GLU A 221 10.88 1.80 11.26
CA GLU A 221 11.82 1.68 12.38
C GLU A 221 11.16 0.93 13.57
N PRO A 222 11.95 0.30 14.46
CA PRO A 222 11.40 -0.40 15.62
C PRO A 222 10.62 0.48 16.59
N ASP A 223 10.83 1.79 16.57
CA ASP A 223 10.12 2.76 17.40
C ASP A 223 8.86 3.36 16.71
N HIS A 224 8.52 2.91 15.50
CA HIS A 224 7.27 3.28 14.85
C HIS A 224 6.09 2.45 15.40
N ALA A 225 5.00 3.10 15.73
CA ALA A 225 3.74 2.46 16.06
C ALA A 225 2.98 2.03 14.80
N GLY A 226 2.98 2.89 13.77
CA GLY A 226 2.25 2.72 12.51
C GLY A 226 2.15 4.03 11.75
N TRP A 227 1.16 4.15 10.90
CA TRP A 227 0.94 5.35 10.08
C TRP A 227 -0.53 5.73 9.98
N ASP A 228 -0.76 7.00 9.62
CA ASP A 228 -2.03 7.54 9.16
C ASP A 228 -1.82 8.02 7.73
N TRP A 229 -2.56 7.47 6.76
CA TRP A 229 -2.46 7.80 5.36
C TRP A 229 -3.78 8.33 4.83
N PHE A 230 -3.72 9.38 4.01
CA PHE A 230 -4.87 10.08 3.47
C PHE A 230 -4.75 10.21 1.96
N SER A 231 -5.77 9.79 1.22
CA SER A 231 -6.03 10.29 -0.13
C SER A 231 -7.11 11.37 -0.07
N VAL A 232 -6.89 12.45 -0.80
CA VAL A 232 -7.80 13.60 -0.88
C VAL A 232 -8.05 13.88 -2.35
N GLN A 233 -9.28 13.77 -2.80
CA GLN A 233 -9.72 14.13 -4.14
C GLN A 233 -10.69 15.31 -4.02
N LEU A 234 -10.24 16.52 -4.39
CA LEU A 234 -11.03 17.72 -4.28
C LEU A 234 -11.85 17.98 -5.56
N GLU A 235 -13.04 18.56 -5.43
CA GLU A 235 -13.92 18.87 -6.56
C GLU A 235 -13.27 19.78 -7.61
N ALA A 236 -12.23 20.52 -7.22
CA ALA A 236 -11.45 21.33 -8.13
C ALA A 236 -10.46 20.55 -9.00
N HIS A 237 -10.48 19.22 -8.96
CA HIS A 237 -9.50 18.34 -9.61
C HIS A 237 -8.07 18.66 -9.18
N THR A 238 -7.86 18.74 -7.90
CA THR A 238 -6.58 18.77 -7.22
C THR A 238 -6.58 17.69 -6.17
N GLU A 239 -5.47 16.99 -6.02
CA GLU A 239 -5.39 15.85 -5.13
C GLU A 239 -4.24 16.05 -4.13
N LEU A 240 -4.38 15.39 -2.98
CA LEU A 240 -3.34 15.32 -1.96
C LEU A 240 -3.20 13.86 -1.51
N MET A 241 -1.98 13.40 -1.43
CA MET A 241 -1.61 12.24 -0.62
C MET A 241 -0.83 12.77 0.58
N LEU A 242 -1.21 12.38 1.78
CA LEU A 242 -0.49 12.71 3.00
C LEU A 242 -0.31 11.46 3.84
N PHE A 243 0.87 11.24 4.40
CA PHE A 243 1.04 10.24 5.43
C PHE A 243 1.82 10.78 6.63
N GLN A 244 1.45 10.30 7.80
CA GLN A 244 2.15 10.57 9.05
C GLN A 244 2.59 9.24 9.66
N LEU A 245 3.89 9.07 9.78
CA LEU A 245 4.47 7.98 10.56
C LEU A 245 4.36 8.35 12.04
N ARG A 246 3.81 7.46 12.86
CA ARG A 246 3.67 7.67 14.29
C ARG A 246 4.67 6.84 15.06
N ARG A 247 5.38 7.47 15.99
CA ARG A 247 6.27 6.81 16.92
C ARG A 247 5.51 6.24 18.13
N LEU A 248 6.12 5.32 18.84
CA LEU A 248 5.56 4.71 20.06
C LEU A 248 5.29 5.73 21.18
N ASP A 249 6.01 6.84 21.21
CA ASP A 249 5.78 7.94 22.15
C ASP A 249 4.63 8.89 21.73
N GLY A 250 3.98 8.59 20.60
CA GLY A 250 2.89 9.38 20.03
C GLY A 250 3.34 10.58 19.16
N SER A 251 4.63 10.83 19.05
CA SER A 251 5.15 11.89 18.18
C SER A 251 5.06 11.50 16.69
N ALA A 252 4.98 12.51 15.81
CA ALA A 252 5.08 12.31 14.38
C ALA A 252 6.55 12.25 13.95
N ASP A 253 6.87 11.23 13.16
CA ASP A 253 8.22 11.07 12.61
C ASP A 253 8.55 12.17 11.59
N PRO A 254 9.78 12.71 11.55
CA PRO A 254 10.22 13.72 10.58
C PRO A 254 10.14 13.28 9.12
N TYR A 255 10.14 11.97 8.85
CA TYR A 255 9.97 11.40 7.51
C TYR A 255 8.51 11.27 7.05
N SER A 256 7.55 11.73 7.87
CA SER A 256 6.17 11.95 7.41
C SER A 256 6.17 12.92 6.24
N ALA A 257 5.39 12.63 5.20
CA ALA A 257 5.46 13.38 3.95
C ALA A 257 4.11 13.38 3.22
N GLY A 258 4.07 14.06 2.09
CA GLY A 258 2.92 14.05 1.21
C GLY A 258 3.26 14.52 -0.19
N THR A 259 2.24 14.56 -1.02
CA THR A 259 2.32 15.08 -2.40
C THR A 259 1.05 15.84 -2.71
N TYR A 260 1.19 17.06 -3.15
CA TYR A 260 0.10 17.84 -3.78
C TYR A 260 0.17 17.65 -5.28
N ILE A 261 -0.97 17.39 -5.90
CA ILE A 261 -1.12 17.24 -7.35
C ILE A 261 -2.06 18.34 -7.83
N ASP A 262 -1.56 19.21 -8.70
CA ASP A 262 -2.36 20.29 -9.26
C ASP A 262 -3.28 19.81 -10.40
N ARG A 263 -4.17 20.67 -10.90
CA ARG A 263 -5.11 20.39 -11.99
C ARG A 263 -4.48 19.90 -13.29
N ASN A 264 -3.19 20.15 -13.45
CA ASN A 264 -2.43 19.75 -14.64
C ASN A 264 -1.67 18.42 -14.42
N GLY A 265 -1.86 17.79 -13.23
CA GLY A 265 -1.16 16.59 -12.85
C GLY A 265 0.28 16.80 -12.37
N LYS A 266 0.69 18.08 -12.14
CA LYS A 266 2.02 18.37 -11.60
C LYS A 266 2.07 18.05 -10.11
N ALA A 267 2.96 17.14 -9.75
CA ALA A 267 3.21 16.75 -8.38
C ALA A 267 4.20 17.70 -7.68
N THR A 268 3.92 18.04 -6.44
CA THR A 268 4.81 18.80 -5.55
C THR A 268 4.95 18.03 -4.24
N HIS A 269 6.17 17.65 -3.89
CA HIS A 269 6.47 16.96 -2.64
C HIS A 269 6.26 17.89 -1.45
N LEU A 270 5.62 17.38 -0.38
CA LEU A 270 5.40 18.06 0.89
C LEU A 270 6.17 17.33 1.99
N LYS A 271 6.98 18.07 2.74
CA LYS A 271 7.71 17.56 3.91
C LYS A 271 6.82 17.68 5.16
N LYS A 272 7.21 17.01 6.23
CA LYS A 272 6.50 17.04 7.52
C LYS A 272 6.16 18.44 8.02
N GLY A 273 7.01 19.43 7.75
CA GLY A 273 6.79 20.84 8.15
C GLY A 273 5.77 21.59 7.29
N ASP A 274 5.41 21.08 6.12
CA ASP A 274 4.54 21.77 5.15
C ASP A 274 3.06 21.56 5.42
N PHE A 275 2.71 20.57 6.26
CA PHE A 275 1.33 20.25 6.60
C PHE A 275 1.16 19.88 8.08
N GLN A 276 -0.07 19.96 8.56
CA GLN A 276 -0.47 19.57 9.91
C GLN A 276 -1.68 18.64 9.82
N LEU A 277 -1.64 17.54 10.58
CA LEU A 277 -2.71 16.58 10.77
C LEU A 277 -3.10 16.61 12.25
N GLN A 278 -4.29 17.13 12.55
CA GLN A 278 -4.80 17.27 13.92
C GLN A 278 -6.03 16.38 14.11
N PRO A 279 -5.95 15.34 14.96
CA PRO A 279 -7.14 14.55 15.32
C PRO A 279 -8.11 15.37 16.14
N LEU A 280 -9.42 15.25 15.85
CA LEU A 280 -10.49 16.02 16.50
C LEU A 280 -11.44 15.13 17.29
N GLU A 281 -11.99 14.07 16.65
CA GLU A 281 -12.95 13.16 17.26
C GLU A 281 -12.46 11.73 17.14
N PHE A 282 -12.79 10.90 18.14
CA PHE A 282 -12.31 9.54 18.23
C PHE A 282 -13.49 8.56 18.35
N TRP A 283 -13.29 7.39 17.77
CA TRP A 283 -14.14 6.22 17.96
C TRP A 283 -13.31 5.09 18.55
N THR A 284 -13.89 4.38 19.54
CA THR A 284 -13.27 3.21 20.14
C THR A 284 -13.92 1.95 19.58
N SER A 285 -13.10 1.08 19.01
CA SER A 285 -13.59 -0.20 18.49
C SER A 285 -14.17 -1.07 19.63
N PRO A 286 -15.40 -1.57 19.48
CA PRO A 286 -15.95 -2.51 20.45
C PRO A 286 -15.27 -3.89 20.39
N LEU A 287 -14.51 -4.18 19.32
CA LEU A 287 -13.87 -5.46 19.08
C LEU A 287 -12.43 -5.49 19.60
N THR A 288 -11.62 -4.52 19.23
CA THR A 288 -10.18 -4.47 19.55
C THR A 288 -9.84 -3.52 20.69
N HIS A 289 -10.78 -2.64 21.06
CA HIS A 289 -10.59 -1.52 21.98
C HIS A 289 -9.59 -0.45 21.48
N ALA A 290 -9.11 -0.57 20.24
CA ALA A 290 -8.32 0.47 19.61
C ALA A 290 -9.12 1.76 19.46
N ARG A 291 -8.46 2.89 19.67
CA ARG A 291 -9.08 4.21 19.64
C ARG A 291 -8.61 4.99 18.43
N TYR A 292 -9.44 5.01 17.39
CA TYR A 292 -9.14 5.64 16.09
C TYR A 292 -9.68 7.06 16.03
N PRO A 293 -8.90 8.04 15.53
CA PRO A 293 -9.42 9.36 15.21
C PRO A 293 -10.24 9.31 13.91
N VAL A 294 -11.54 9.53 14.03
CA VAL A 294 -12.50 9.46 12.91
C VAL A 294 -12.85 10.84 12.32
N ARG A 295 -12.28 11.88 12.90
CA ARG A 295 -12.34 13.24 12.37
C ARG A 295 -11.00 13.95 12.55
N TRP A 296 -10.55 14.62 11.51
CA TRP A 296 -9.27 15.32 11.48
C TRP A 296 -9.40 16.72 10.92
N ARG A 297 -8.47 17.60 11.32
CA ARG A 297 -8.18 18.83 10.60
C ARG A 297 -6.85 18.68 9.88
N ILE A 298 -6.88 18.93 8.58
CA ILE A 298 -5.72 18.93 7.69
C ILE A 298 -5.44 20.37 7.30
N SER A 299 -4.21 20.84 7.46
CA SER A 299 -3.79 22.18 7.06
C SER A 299 -2.51 22.11 6.22
N VAL A 300 -2.50 22.76 5.06
CA VAL A 300 -1.34 22.97 4.20
C VAL A 300 -1.22 24.46 3.90
N PRO A 301 -0.52 25.24 4.77
CA PRO A 301 -0.52 26.70 4.71
C PRO A 301 -0.04 27.28 3.39
N SER A 302 1.00 26.70 2.77
CA SER A 302 1.53 27.15 1.48
C SER A 302 0.54 27.06 0.33
N LEU A 303 -0.46 26.18 0.44
CA LEU A 303 -1.54 26.00 -0.53
C LEU A 303 -2.83 26.70 -0.12
N GLN A 304 -2.86 27.36 1.04
CA GLN A 304 -4.06 27.95 1.65
C GLN A 304 -5.19 26.90 1.84
N VAL A 305 -4.83 25.65 2.06
CA VAL A 305 -5.76 24.54 2.26
C VAL A 305 -5.95 24.30 3.75
N THR A 306 -7.21 24.30 4.19
CA THR A 306 -7.63 23.83 5.52
C THR A 306 -8.90 23.01 5.33
N LEU A 307 -8.80 21.72 5.65
CA LEU A 307 -9.88 20.74 5.46
C LEU A 307 -10.24 20.07 6.78
N ASP A 308 -11.52 19.91 7.01
CA ASP A 308 -12.06 18.96 7.98
C ASP A 308 -12.32 17.63 7.24
N CYS A 309 -11.60 16.59 7.64
CA CYS A 309 -11.79 15.21 7.19
C CYS A 309 -12.73 14.51 8.17
N ALA A 310 -13.79 13.88 7.69
CA ALA A 310 -14.74 13.14 8.51
C ALA A 310 -14.99 11.74 7.92
N ALA A 311 -14.84 10.71 8.74
CA ALA A 311 -15.18 9.33 8.38
C ALA A 311 -16.64 9.23 7.95
N ALA A 312 -16.92 8.51 6.86
CA ALA A 312 -18.28 8.25 6.40
C ALA A 312 -19.06 7.39 7.42
N LEU A 313 -18.37 6.43 8.05
CA LEU A 313 -18.82 5.66 9.22
C LEU A 313 -17.68 5.60 10.24
N PRO A 314 -17.96 5.63 11.54
CA PRO A 314 -16.91 5.46 12.54
C PRO A 314 -16.26 4.06 12.51
N ASN A 315 -17.07 3.02 12.32
CA ASN A 315 -16.62 1.64 12.26
C ASN A 315 -16.28 1.25 10.82
N GLN A 316 -15.01 1.34 10.48
CA GLN A 316 -14.43 0.82 9.25
C GLN A 316 -13.11 0.09 9.58
N GLU A 317 -13.09 -0.63 10.70
CA GLU A 317 -11.94 -1.40 11.15
C GLU A 317 -11.88 -2.78 10.49
N LEU A 318 -10.70 -3.18 10.04
CA LEU A 318 -10.37 -4.53 9.58
C LEU A 318 -9.48 -5.21 10.64
N PRO A 319 -10.02 -6.01 11.56
CA PRO A 319 -9.23 -6.70 12.56
C PRO A 319 -8.32 -7.75 11.95
N SER A 320 -7.22 -8.06 12.60
CA SER A 320 -6.18 -8.99 12.11
C SER A 320 -6.73 -10.38 11.78
N GLU A 321 -7.56 -10.95 12.66
CA GLU A 321 -8.07 -12.33 12.54
C GLU A 321 -6.95 -13.36 12.22
N GLY A 322 -5.72 -13.07 12.62
CA GLY A 322 -4.55 -13.91 12.33
C GLY A 322 -3.94 -13.71 10.93
N VAL A 323 -4.46 -12.81 10.13
CA VAL A 323 -3.98 -12.51 8.78
C VAL A 323 -3.71 -11.01 8.63
N GLY A 324 -2.43 -10.64 8.63
CA GLY A 324 -2.00 -9.24 8.54
C GLY A 324 -2.27 -8.43 9.82
N PRO A 325 -2.01 -7.12 9.82
CA PRO A 325 -2.29 -6.24 10.96
C PRO A 325 -3.78 -5.94 11.09
N THR A 326 -4.17 -5.47 12.29
CA THR A 326 -5.42 -4.71 12.47
C THR A 326 -5.19 -3.29 11.98
N TYR A 327 -6.12 -2.76 11.19
CA TYR A 327 -6.08 -1.37 10.74
C TYR A 327 -7.51 -0.84 10.49
N TRP A 328 -7.64 0.46 10.45
CA TRP A 328 -8.88 1.13 10.07
C TRP A 328 -8.73 1.64 8.65
N GLU A 329 -9.71 1.36 7.79
CA GLU A 329 -9.66 1.63 6.37
C GLU A 329 -11.02 2.11 5.90
N GLY A 330 -11.12 3.38 5.53
CA GLY A 330 -12.46 3.87 5.28
C GLY A 330 -12.61 5.11 4.41
N ALA A 331 -13.79 5.14 3.78
CA ALA A 331 -14.25 6.31 3.03
C ALA A 331 -14.40 7.52 3.95
N VAL A 332 -13.87 8.67 3.49
CA VAL A 332 -13.96 9.94 4.18
C VAL A 332 -14.50 11.05 3.28
N ARG A 333 -14.99 12.13 3.89
CA ARG A 333 -15.36 13.36 3.20
C ARG A 333 -14.55 14.52 3.72
N TYR A 334 -14.25 15.43 2.82
CA TYR A 334 -13.54 16.67 3.11
C TYR A 334 -14.45 17.87 2.95
N SER A 335 -14.32 18.82 3.87
CA SER A 335 -15.01 20.13 3.84
C SER A 335 -14.09 21.23 4.41
N GLY A 336 -14.40 22.47 4.17
CA GLY A 336 -13.58 23.62 4.64
C GLY A 336 -13.23 24.55 3.51
N SER A 337 -11.95 24.81 3.26
CA SER A 337 -11.50 25.65 2.13
C SER A 337 -11.85 25.07 0.76
N ALA A 338 -12.08 23.76 0.70
CA ALA A 338 -12.59 23.03 -0.46
C ALA A 338 -13.43 21.83 0.00
N THR A 339 -14.18 21.22 -0.93
CA THR A 339 -14.94 20.01 -0.69
C THR A 339 -14.37 18.84 -1.52
N GLY A 340 -14.57 17.62 -1.03
CA GLY A 340 -14.07 16.43 -1.73
C GLY A 340 -14.36 15.14 -0.99
N VAL A 341 -13.84 14.05 -1.55
CA VAL A 341 -13.89 12.71 -0.98
C VAL A 341 -12.51 12.08 -0.97
N GLY A 342 -12.35 10.96 -0.31
CA GLY A 342 -11.12 10.21 -0.32
C GLY A 342 -11.18 9.01 0.62
N TYR A 343 -10.02 8.56 1.03
CA TYR A 343 -9.84 7.44 1.94
C TYR A 343 -8.84 7.80 3.04
N LEU A 344 -9.01 7.17 4.19
CA LEU A 344 -8.13 7.26 5.34
C LEU A 344 -7.78 5.84 5.76
N GLU A 345 -6.47 5.56 5.84
CA GLU A 345 -5.93 4.35 6.41
C GLU A 345 -5.19 4.67 7.71
N MET A 346 -5.43 3.90 8.77
CA MET A 346 -4.79 4.08 10.06
C MET A 346 -4.33 2.73 10.61
N THR A 347 -3.02 2.56 10.80
CA THR A 347 -2.42 1.34 11.34
C THR A 347 -1.82 1.57 12.72
N GLY A 348 -1.58 0.50 13.48
CA GLY A 348 -0.83 0.59 14.73
C GLY A 348 -1.58 1.22 15.92
N TYR A 349 -2.90 1.22 15.91
CA TYR A 349 -3.75 1.70 17.01
C TYR A 349 -4.14 0.61 18.00
N ASP A 350 -4.25 -0.64 17.53
CA ASP A 350 -4.42 -1.83 18.38
C ASP A 350 -3.07 -2.25 18.99
N ARG A 351 -2.08 -2.42 18.13
CA ARG A 351 -0.69 -2.74 18.47
C ARG A 351 0.24 -2.19 17.39
N ALA A 352 1.48 -1.93 17.75
CA ALA A 352 2.49 -1.47 16.79
C ALA A 352 2.60 -2.44 15.60
N VAL A 353 2.72 -1.87 14.40
CA VAL A 353 2.90 -2.65 13.18
C VAL A 353 4.32 -3.16 13.12
N VAL A 354 4.49 -4.47 13.02
CA VAL A 354 5.79 -5.11 12.83
C VAL A 354 5.84 -5.66 11.41
N LEU A 355 6.56 -4.97 10.54
CA LEU A 355 6.95 -5.50 9.25
C LEU A 355 8.24 -6.31 9.47
N THR A 356 8.10 -7.55 9.98
CA THR A 356 9.24 -8.42 10.37
C THR A 356 10.27 -8.55 9.26
N HIS A 357 11.53 -8.47 9.67
CA HIS A 357 12.73 -8.66 8.84
C HIS A 357 12.87 -10.09 8.32
#